data_bd50c7b2b1739014edaf1f352b0e5957
#
_entry.id   bd50c7b2b1739014edaf1f352b0e5957
#
_cell.length_a   1.000
_cell.length_b   1.000
_cell.length_c   1.000
_cell.angle_alpha   90.00
_cell.angle_beta   90.00
_cell.angle_gamma   90.00
#
_symmetry.space_group_name_H-M   'P 1'
#
loop_
_entity.id
_entity.type
_entity.pdbx_description
1 polymer ?
#
loop_
_entity_poly.entity_id
_entity_poly.type
_entity_poly.pdbx_seq_one_letter_code
_entity_poly.pdbx_strand_id
1 'polypeptide(L)'
;MIHRYRPGMTGLKKCLVAVGLSIWAPVSLSAYPEQTVLVYVHSPTCGACAQFDREVGAIYHKTEESALLPLQRISLEAWQDGQHDHSDCVAMPVSSTPTFVQIQDCQEIDRVTGYSDEALFWLALRRMVNRLAPASRNKDPAL
;
A
#
# COMPACT_ATOMS: atom_id res chain seq x y z
N MET A 1 -65.19 -37.66 43.27
CA MET A 1 -65.91 -36.39 43.33
C MET A 1 -65.27 -35.48 42.33
N ILE A 2 -65.80 -35.48 41.12
CA ILE A 2 -66.73 -34.54 40.51
C ILE A 2 -66.35 -33.07 40.82
N HIS A 3 -65.85 -32.38 39.84
CA HIS A 3 -66.34 -31.11 39.25
C HIS A 3 -65.35 -30.59 38.23
N ARG A 4 -65.76 -30.70 37.06
CA ARG A 4 -66.47 -29.80 36.10
C ARG A 4 -65.58 -28.77 35.46
N TYR A 5 -65.35 -29.10 34.28
CA TYR A 5 -65.12 -28.32 33.09
C TYR A 5 -65.94 -27.04 32.93
N ARG A 6 -65.34 -25.95 32.46
CA ARG A 6 -66.03 -24.95 31.65
C ARG A 6 -65.06 -24.19 30.74
N PRO A 7 -65.41 -24.08 29.45
CA PRO A 7 -64.62 -23.37 28.49
C PRO A 7 -65.02 -21.90 28.42
N GLY A 8 -64.02 -21.03 28.22
CA GLY A 8 -64.22 -19.59 28.00
C GLY A 8 -63.59 -19.19 26.72
N MET A 9 -64.43 -18.76 25.86
CA MET A 9 -64.29 -18.34 24.46
C MET A 9 -63.41 -17.10 24.25
N THR A 10 -62.84 -17.04 23.02
CA THR A 10 -62.59 -15.86 22.20
C THR A 10 -61.50 -14.88 22.58
N GLY A 11 -60.44 -14.96 21.84
CA GLY A 11 -59.43 -13.91 21.71
C GLY A 11 -58.76 -14.01 20.36
N LEU A 12 -59.43 -13.46 19.37
CA LEU A 12 -58.90 -13.25 18.04
C LEU A 12 -57.68 -12.32 18.11
N LYS A 13 -56.48 -12.87 18.21
CA LYS A 13 -55.25 -12.09 18.18
C LYS A 13 -54.75 -11.99 16.76
N LYS A 14 -54.89 -10.76 16.22
CA LYS A 14 -54.40 -10.31 14.95
C LYS A 14 -52.91 -10.67 14.81
N CYS A 15 -52.55 -11.48 13.84
CA CYS A 15 -51.19 -11.65 13.39
C CYS A 15 -50.68 -10.34 12.82
N LEU A 16 -49.90 -9.61 13.59
CA LEU A 16 -49.08 -8.53 13.08
C LEU A 16 -47.88 -9.18 12.36
N VAL A 17 -47.93 -9.23 11.05
CA VAL A 17 -46.80 -9.52 10.20
C VAL A 17 -45.83 -8.33 10.32
N ALA A 18 -44.80 -8.49 11.15
CA ALA A 18 -43.70 -7.58 11.18
C ALA A 18 -42.88 -7.80 9.89
N VAL A 19 -43.10 -6.93 8.92
CA VAL A 19 -42.24 -6.84 7.74
C VAL A 19 -40.89 -6.29 8.24
N GLY A 20 -39.95 -7.19 8.47
CA GLY A 20 -38.58 -6.83 8.79
C GLY A 20 -37.92 -6.14 7.58
N LEU A 21 -37.82 -4.83 7.60
CA LEU A 21 -36.93 -4.12 6.67
C LEU A 21 -35.50 -4.55 7.01
N SER A 22 -34.93 -5.47 6.24
CA SER A 22 -33.52 -5.76 6.23
C SER A 22 -32.80 -4.53 5.66
N ILE A 23 -32.27 -3.69 6.55
CA ILE A 23 -31.38 -2.60 6.18
C ILE A 23 -30.07 -3.26 5.76
N TRP A 24 -29.88 -3.43 4.48
CA TRP A 24 -28.57 -3.74 3.92
C TRP A 24 -27.72 -2.49 4.07
N ALA A 25 -26.92 -2.43 5.14
CA ALA A 25 -25.89 -1.44 5.26
C ALA A 25 -24.88 -1.67 4.14
N PRO A 26 -24.55 -0.65 3.32
CA PRO A 26 -23.45 -0.79 2.38
C PRO A 26 -22.18 -1.01 3.20
N VAL A 27 -21.53 -2.14 2.98
CA VAL A 27 -20.16 -2.36 3.45
C VAL A 27 -19.33 -1.36 2.67
N SER A 28 -19.01 -0.23 3.30
CA SER A 28 -18.00 0.68 2.78
C SER A 28 -16.69 -0.09 2.77
N LEU A 29 -16.29 -0.63 1.62
CA LEU A 29 -14.91 -0.98 1.39
C LEU A 29 -14.14 0.34 1.53
N SER A 30 -13.51 0.52 2.67
CA SER A 30 -12.47 1.52 2.82
C SER A 30 -11.36 1.10 1.85
N ALA A 31 -11.36 1.72 0.68
CA ALA A 31 -10.21 1.68 -0.20
C ALA A 31 -9.10 2.39 0.57
N TYR A 32 -8.20 1.61 1.20
CA TYR A 32 -6.94 2.16 1.68
C TYR A 32 -6.28 2.81 0.47
N PRO A 33 -5.79 4.06 0.59
CA PRO A 33 -5.08 4.66 -0.52
C PRO A 33 -3.94 3.71 -0.90
N GLU A 34 -3.91 3.32 -2.16
CA GLU A 34 -2.86 2.49 -2.73
C GLU A 34 -1.50 3.13 -2.39
N GLN A 35 -0.77 2.52 -1.47
CA GLN A 35 0.50 3.05 -0.99
C GLN A 35 1.61 2.50 -1.88
N THR A 36 2.04 3.35 -2.79
CA THR A 36 3.19 3.05 -3.65
C THR A 36 4.38 3.88 -3.20
N VAL A 37 5.55 3.25 -3.07
CA VAL A 37 6.78 3.90 -2.65
C VAL A 37 8.00 3.28 -3.33
N LEU A 38 9.00 4.10 -3.64
CA LEU A 38 10.35 3.66 -3.97
C LEU A 38 11.24 3.80 -2.74
N VAL A 39 11.55 2.68 -2.11
CA VAL A 39 12.46 2.67 -0.97
C VAL A 39 13.90 2.65 -1.47
N TYR A 40 14.66 3.65 -1.08
CA TYR A 40 16.10 3.75 -1.32
C TYR A 40 16.87 3.39 -0.05
N VAL A 41 17.45 2.19 -0.05
CA VAL A 41 18.31 1.73 1.05
C VAL A 41 19.74 2.17 0.77
N HIS A 42 20.29 2.98 1.67
CA HIS A 42 21.58 3.63 1.50
C HIS A 42 22.51 3.44 2.71
N SER A 43 23.78 3.76 2.52
CA SER A 43 24.77 3.83 3.61
C SER A 43 25.65 5.08 3.44
N PRO A 44 26.04 5.73 4.54
CA PRO A 44 26.89 6.93 4.47
C PRO A 44 28.28 6.64 3.91
N THR A 45 28.76 5.41 3.96
CA THR A 45 30.07 4.99 3.43
C THR A 45 30.01 4.45 2.00
N CYS A 46 28.83 4.46 1.38
CA CYS A 46 28.61 3.92 0.05
C CYS A 46 28.91 4.97 -1.03
N GLY A 47 29.97 4.78 -1.82
CA GLY A 47 30.34 5.69 -2.90
C GLY A 47 29.29 5.81 -4.01
N ALA A 48 28.67 4.69 -4.40
CA ALA A 48 27.58 4.67 -5.38
C ALA A 48 26.31 5.36 -4.87
N CYS A 49 26.04 5.33 -3.55
CA CYS A 49 24.97 6.09 -2.93
C CYS A 49 25.24 7.60 -3.04
N ALA A 50 26.47 8.02 -2.73
CA ALA A 50 26.87 9.43 -2.86
C ALA A 50 26.80 9.91 -4.32
N GLN A 51 27.08 9.05 -5.28
CA GLN A 51 26.94 9.35 -6.70
C GLN A 51 25.47 9.52 -7.07
N PHE A 52 24.61 8.58 -6.72
CA PHE A 52 23.14 8.69 -6.91
C PHE A 52 22.60 10.00 -6.31
N ASP A 53 23.00 10.32 -5.09
CA ASP A 53 22.51 11.51 -4.39
C ASP A 53 22.84 12.81 -5.12
N ARG A 54 24.01 12.89 -5.78
CA ARG A 54 24.41 14.05 -6.56
C ARG A 54 23.71 14.12 -7.93
N GLU A 55 23.56 12.99 -8.61
CA GLU A 55 23.10 12.94 -10.00
C GLU A 55 21.57 12.91 -10.09
N VAL A 56 20.92 12.14 -9.23
CA VAL A 56 19.47 11.88 -9.27
C VAL A 56 18.78 12.38 -8.00
N GLY A 57 19.31 12.06 -6.83
CA GLY A 57 18.65 12.32 -5.55
C GLY A 57 18.30 13.78 -5.32
N ALA A 58 19.15 14.70 -5.81
CA ALA A 58 18.92 16.14 -5.70
C ALA A 58 17.76 16.65 -6.54
N ILE A 59 17.38 15.96 -7.62
CA ILE A 59 16.35 16.38 -8.57
C ILE A 59 15.12 15.48 -8.58
N TYR A 60 15.19 14.28 -8.02
CA TYR A 60 14.13 13.27 -8.06
C TYR A 60 12.77 13.85 -7.68
N HIS A 61 12.69 14.61 -6.59
CA HIS A 61 11.46 15.20 -6.07
C HIS A 61 10.78 16.20 -7.03
N LYS A 62 11.47 16.62 -8.10
CA LYS A 62 10.98 17.56 -9.13
C LYS A 62 10.46 16.84 -10.37
N THR A 63 10.53 15.52 -10.42
CA THR A 63 10.14 14.71 -11.57
C THR A 63 8.70 14.26 -11.48
N GLU A 64 8.07 13.95 -12.61
CA GLU A 64 6.72 13.39 -12.66
C GLU A 64 6.68 12.01 -12.00
N GLU A 65 7.76 11.23 -12.14
CA GLU A 65 7.87 9.91 -11.54
C GLU A 65 7.81 9.96 -10.01
N SER A 66 8.30 11.03 -9.37
CA SER A 66 8.25 11.18 -7.92
C SER A 66 6.81 11.30 -7.37
N ALA A 67 5.88 11.79 -8.19
CA ALA A 67 4.46 11.85 -7.82
C ALA A 67 3.79 10.46 -7.86
N LEU A 68 4.24 9.59 -8.76
CA LEU A 68 3.74 8.23 -8.92
C LEU A 68 4.45 7.25 -7.96
N LEU A 69 5.73 7.48 -7.72
CA LEU A 69 6.61 6.61 -6.97
C LEU A 69 7.48 7.45 -6.02
N PRO A 70 6.92 7.95 -4.91
CA PRO A 70 7.65 8.76 -3.95
C PRO A 70 8.89 8.06 -3.41
N LEU A 71 10.03 8.77 -3.30
CA LEU A 71 11.28 8.22 -2.81
C LEU A 71 11.35 8.31 -1.29
N GLN A 72 11.44 7.17 -0.61
CA GLN A 72 11.69 7.07 0.81
C GLN A 72 13.11 6.56 1.06
N ARG A 73 13.88 7.30 1.87
CA ARG A 73 15.27 6.96 2.19
C ARG A 73 15.32 6.22 3.52
N ILE A 74 16.01 5.08 3.54
CA ILE A 74 16.21 4.28 4.75
C ILE A 74 17.67 3.87 4.79
N SER A 75 18.34 4.04 5.93
CA SER A 75 19.71 3.54 6.08
C SER A 75 19.72 2.00 6.12
N LEU A 76 20.81 1.40 5.65
CA LEU A 76 20.95 -0.06 5.71
C LEU A 76 20.87 -0.59 7.15
N GLU A 77 21.40 0.17 8.10
CA GLU A 77 21.33 -0.14 9.54
C GLU A 77 19.87 -0.17 10.01
N ALA A 78 19.10 0.91 9.77
CA ALA A 78 17.67 0.95 10.12
C ALA A 78 16.86 -0.12 9.41
N TRP A 79 17.23 -0.46 8.17
CA TRP A 79 16.63 -1.56 7.44
C TRP A 79 16.86 -2.91 8.13
N GLN A 80 18.11 -3.20 8.51
CA GLN A 80 18.47 -4.46 9.17
C GLN A 80 17.89 -4.59 10.58
N ASP A 81 17.75 -3.47 11.28
CA ASP A 81 17.15 -3.41 12.62
C ASP A 81 15.61 -3.46 12.60
N GLY A 82 14.99 -3.52 11.42
CA GLY A 82 13.54 -3.51 11.28
C GLY A 82 12.89 -2.19 11.70
N GLN A 83 13.64 -1.10 11.75
CA GLN A 83 13.16 0.23 12.14
C GLN A 83 12.48 0.97 10.96
N HIS A 84 11.57 0.28 10.28
CA HIS A 84 10.81 0.82 9.15
C HIS A 84 9.55 0.00 8.87
N ASP A 85 8.58 0.62 8.18
CA ASP A 85 7.26 0.03 7.96
C ASP A 85 7.20 -1.01 6.81
N HIS A 86 8.36 -1.35 6.19
CA HIS A 86 8.43 -2.18 4.98
C HIS A 86 9.12 -3.54 5.18
N SER A 87 9.50 -3.90 6.41
CA SER A 87 10.23 -5.15 6.69
C SER A 87 9.48 -6.39 6.21
N ASP A 88 8.15 -6.38 6.39
CA ASP A 88 7.29 -7.51 6.02
C ASP A 88 6.81 -7.46 4.56
N CYS A 89 7.14 -6.36 3.84
CA CYS A 89 6.68 -6.11 2.47
C CYS A 89 7.66 -6.62 1.41
N VAL A 90 8.83 -7.11 1.82
CA VAL A 90 9.89 -7.54 0.89
C VAL A 90 10.09 -9.04 0.90
N ALA A 91 10.31 -9.61 -0.29
CA ALA A 91 10.51 -11.05 -0.44
C ALA A 91 11.87 -11.54 0.09
N MET A 92 12.88 -10.68 0.03
CA MET A 92 14.25 -10.99 0.47
C MET A 92 14.86 -9.80 1.22
N PRO A 93 15.67 -10.04 2.26
CA PRO A 93 16.38 -8.97 2.95
C PRO A 93 17.25 -8.14 2.00
N VAL A 94 17.38 -6.84 2.27
CA VAL A 94 18.34 -5.97 1.60
C VAL A 94 19.66 -6.08 2.34
N SER A 95 20.73 -6.45 1.62
CA SER A 95 22.07 -6.66 2.18
C SER A 95 23.15 -5.78 1.57
N SER A 96 22.81 -4.98 0.56
CA SER A 96 23.77 -4.13 -0.16
C SER A 96 23.19 -2.76 -0.48
N THR A 97 24.06 -1.77 -0.71
CA THR A 97 23.69 -0.40 -1.02
C THR A 97 24.41 0.15 -2.26
N PRO A 98 23.77 1.01 -3.01
CA PRO A 98 22.37 1.36 -2.92
C PRO A 98 21.47 0.21 -3.38
N THR A 99 20.28 0.07 -2.79
CA THR A 99 19.21 -0.79 -3.30
C THR A 99 17.92 0.02 -3.36
N PHE A 100 17.21 -0.09 -4.47
CA PHE A 100 15.93 0.58 -4.70
C PHE A 100 14.85 -0.50 -4.80
N VAL A 101 13.87 -0.45 -3.91
CA VAL A 101 12.77 -1.42 -3.84
C VAL A 101 11.47 -0.70 -4.11
N GLN A 102 10.77 -1.10 -5.17
CA GLN A 102 9.41 -0.66 -5.44
C GLN A 102 8.43 -1.49 -4.61
N ILE A 103 7.70 -0.83 -3.75
CA ILE A 103 6.67 -1.46 -2.91
C ILE A 103 5.32 -0.84 -3.25
N GLN A 104 4.31 -1.68 -3.45
CA GLN A 104 2.92 -1.30 -3.65
C GLN A 104 2.04 -2.18 -2.78
N ASP A 105 1.20 -1.57 -1.93
CA ASP A 105 0.28 -2.28 -1.02
C ASP A 105 0.97 -3.39 -0.20
N CYS A 106 2.13 -3.06 0.37
CA CYS A 106 2.97 -3.99 1.11
C CYS A 106 3.39 -5.24 0.30
N GLN A 107 3.66 -5.06 -0.99
CA GLN A 107 4.26 -6.08 -1.86
C GLN A 107 5.44 -5.49 -2.62
N GLU A 108 6.55 -6.21 -2.64
CA GLU A 108 7.66 -5.90 -3.51
C GLU A 108 7.29 -6.18 -4.96
N ILE A 109 7.30 -5.15 -5.80
CA ILE A 109 6.95 -5.25 -7.23
C ILE A 109 8.19 -5.36 -8.10
N ASP A 110 9.25 -4.62 -7.76
CA ASP A 110 10.51 -4.59 -8.49
C ASP A 110 11.66 -4.16 -7.58
N ARG A 111 12.88 -4.50 -7.98
CA ARG A 111 14.10 -4.16 -7.24
C ARG A 111 15.25 -3.85 -8.20
N VAL A 112 16.04 -2.85 -7.85
CA VAL A 112 17.33 -2.54 -8.47
C VAL A 112 18.39 -2.48 -7.39
N THR A 113 19.45 -3.25 -7.55
CA THR A 113 20.60 -3.26 -6.64
C THR A 113 21.79 -2.63 -7.34
N GLY A 114 22.41 -1.66 -6.69
CA GLY A 114 23.52 -0.88 -7.23
C GLY A 114 23.05 0.37 -7.98
N TYR A 115 24.03 1.22 -8.26
CA TYR A 115 23.87 2.42 -9.09
C TYR A 115 25.12 2.58 -9.94
N SER A 116 24.97 2.68 -11.24
CA SER A 116 26.06 2.85 -12.19
C SER A 116 26.10 4.26 -12.75
N ASP A 117 24.97 4.73 -13.24
CA ASP A 117 24.80 6.06 -13.81
C ASP A 117 23.32 6.47 -13.87
N GLU A 118 23.10 7.76 -14.16
CA GLU A 118 21.79 8.38 -14.24
C GLU A 118 20.90 7.73 -15.30
N ALA A 119 21.44 7.46 -16.50
CA ALA A 119 20.65 6.96 -17.63
C ALA A 119 20.06 5.56 -17.34
N LEU A 120 20.86 4.69 -16.76
CA LEU A 120 20.41 3.36 -16.36
C LEU A 120 19.40 3.42 -15.21
N PHE A 121 19.55 4.35 -14.28
CA PHE A 121 18.57 4.55 -13.22
C PHE A 121 17.22 4.98 -13.78
N TRP A 122 17.18 5.99 -14.66
CA TRP A 122 15.92 6.45 -15.27
C TRP A 122 15.26 5.38 -16.14
N LEU A 123 16.06 4.53 -16.80
CA LEU A 123 15.53 3.38 -17.54
C LEU A 123 14.85 2.38 -16.61
N ALA A 124 15.50 2.05 -15.48
CA ALA A 124 14.93 1.17 -14.47
C ALA A 124 13.67 1.76 -13.84
N LEU A 125 13.69 3.05 -13.50
CA LEU A 125 12.55 3.76 -12.92
C LEU A 125 11.33 3.75 -13.85
N ARG A 126 11.52 3.99 -15.16
CA ARG A 126 10.44 3.89 -16.16
C ARG A 126 9.84 2.48 -16.20
N ARG A 127 10.67 1.43 -16.10
CA ARG A 127 10.18 0.05 -15.97
C ARG A 127 9.32 -0.12 -14.72
N MET A 128 9.76 0.42 -13.58
CA MET A 128 9.04 0.38 -12.32
C MET A 128 7.68 1.11 -12.42
N VAL A 129 7.66 2.33 -12.97
CA VAL A 129 6.42 3.09 -13.18
C VAL A 129 5.45 2.34 -14.10
N ASN A 130 5.96 1.66 -15.14
CA ASN A 130 5.11 0.88 -16.04
C ASN A 130 4.48 -0.36 -15.38
N ARG A 131 5.02 -0.81 -14.25
CA ARG A 131 4.47 -1.92 -13.46
C ARG A 131 3.45 -1.49 -12.43
N LEU A 132 3.27 -0.19 -12.22
CA LEU A 132 2.22 0.30 -11.32
C LEU A 132 0.84 -0.14 -11.82
N ALA A 133 -0.03 -0.49 -10.89
CA ALA A 133 -1.42 -0.77 -11.21
C ALA A 133 -2.10 0.45 -11.87
N PRO A 134 -3.13 0.24 -12.70
CA PRO A 134 -3.80 1.33 -13.43
C PRO A 134 -4.30 2.48 -12.55
N ALA A 135 -4.70 2.20 -11.31
CA ALA A 135 -5.19 3.20 -10.37
C ALA A 135 -4.11 4.20 -9.94
N SER A 136 -2.87 3.74 -9.79
CA SER A 136 -1.74 4.61 -9.42
C SER A 136 -1.26 5.48 -10.59
N ARG A 137 -1.46 5.03 -11.84
CA ARG A 137 -1.08 5.77 -13.04
C ARG A 137 -2.02 6.93 -13.39
N ASN A 138 -3.28 6.86 -12.91
CA ASN A 138 -4.29 7.88 -13.17
C ASN A 138 -4.27 9.04 -12.15
N LYS A 139 -3.24 9.13 -11.32
CA LYS A 139 -2.99 10.31 -10.50
C LYS A 139 -2.35 11.41 -11.36
N ASP A 140 -3.05 11.81 -12.43
CA ASP A 140 -2.75 13.07 -13.11
C ASP A 140 -2.94 14.20 -12.10
N PRO A 141 -1.95 15.09 -11.91
CA PRO A 141 -2.22 16.34 -11.24
C PRO A 141 -3.25 17.08 -12.09
N ALA A 142 -4.46 17.23 -11.57
CA ALA A 142 -5.50 18.00 -12.20
C ALA A 142 -4.94 19.39 -12.59
N LEU A 143 -4.99 19.71 -13.88
CA LEU A 143 -4.73 21.03 -14.44
C LEU A 143 -5.58 22.10 -13.77
#